data_2ab34d87a48e28918b850e272ef15f05
#
_entry.id   2ab34d87a48e28918b850e272ef15f05
#
_cell.length_a   1.000
_cell.length_b   1.000
_cell.length_c   1.000
_cell.angle_alpha   90.00
_cell.angle_beta   90.00
_cell.angle_gamma   90.00
#
_symmetry.space_group_name_H-M   'P 1'
#
loop_
_entity.id
_entity.type
_entity.pdbx_description
1 polymer ?
#
loop_
_entity_poly.entity_id
_entity_poly.type
_entity_poly.pdbx_seq_one_letter_code
_entity_poly.pdbx_strand_id
1 'polypeptide(L)'
;MKKFFTLLLAVISTMTAFAQTEPAIELQAEVDGNTRTLTIGLGVEGTVQIDWGNGEKVTSEVIPAFDGWNQVNVSGTVSGEGKVKIYGDNIVCFECSSTVKGAKVLSLDVTKATALKDLTANTNKLTAIDLTKNTELEKLTISNNQLTSIDISKCTKLTTLDITNNLLTAIDITKNQALQTLRIGLNKFAGELDLSTNPTIKSVYAQINELTAVKIGNNTASKPTFSFNENKLTSFDATGIEDAANAILYLNGNQLTEIKLPSTKMKTLNILKNNFTLATLPAPTVAKTFNYAPQNNYVIAESYKVGDVLDLSSQTSATLNTQFAVYKSDKTALTEGTDYTVADGKITFLTAQEAVYVTMSSALYSKFTGTSIYKTTGTKVEGSTDINAVTAQGVKISTAGNEISISGLSQGDAVTVANLGGAVVANFHANSSNAHVQAAKGLYIVSINGKAIKIAL
;
A
#
# COMPACT_ATOMS: atom_id res chain seq x y z
N MET A 1 -40.68 75.34 11.38
CA MET A 1 -39.24 75.28 11.72
C MET A 1 -39.06 74.16 12.76
N LYS A 2 -38.70 72.96 12.27
CA LYS A 2 -38.46 71.84 13.15
C LYS A 2 -36.95 71.69 13.32
N LYS A 3 -36.48 71.86 14.56
CA LYS A 3 -35.08 71.58 14.91
C LYS A 3 -34.82 70.09 14.99
N PHE A 4 -33.93 69.58 14.15
CA PHE A 4 -33.37 68.29 14.29
C PHE A 4 -32.29 68.30 15.39
N PHE A 5 -32.51 67.59 16.47
CA PHE A 5 -31.49 67.23 17.46
C PHE A 5 -30.80 65.94 16.97
N THR A 6 -29.55 66.06 16.54
CA THR A 6 -28.70 64.94 16.27
C THR A 6 -28.06 64.50 17.59
N LEU A 7 -28.54 63.43 18.20
CA LEU A 7 -27.90 62.84 19.38
C LEU A 7 -26.73 62.00 18.90
N LEU A 8 -25.53 62.49 19.03
CA LEU A 8 -24.29 61.76 18.84
C LEU A 8 -24.07 60.92 20.09
N LEU A 9 -24.46 59.65 20.05
CA LEU A 9 -24.15 58.67 21.09
C LEU A 9 -22.69 58.23 20.91
N ALA A 10 -21.77 58.86 21.62
CA ALA A 10 -20.40 58.38 21.76
C ALA A 10 -20.46 57.17 22.67
N VAL A 11 -20.43 55.97 22.07
CA VAL A 11 -20.15 54.75 22.81
C VAL A 11 -18.68 54.78 23.17
N ILE A 12 -18.39 55.27 24.36
CA ILE A 12 -17.08 55.07 24.99
C ILE A 12 -17.09 53.61 25.43
N SER A 13 -16.61 52.72 24.58
CA SER A 13 -16.21 51.41 25.04
C SER A 13 -14.99 51.61 25.93
N THR A 14 -15.18 51.49 27.22
CA THR A 14 -14.07 51.35 28.16
C THR A 14 -13.37 50.03 27.81
N MET A 15 -12.38 50.12 26.92
CA MET A 15 -11.42 49.04 26.73
C MET A 15 -10.68 48.89 28.07
N THR A 16 -11.13 48.01 28.93
CA THR A 16 -10.28 47.45 29.97
C THR A 16 -9.24 46.63 29.25
N ALA A 17 -8.13 47.23 28.91
CA ALA A 17 -6.93 46.54 28.51
C ALA A 17 -6.49 45.69 29.72
N PHE A 18 -6.98 44.47 29.78
CA PHE A 18 -6.34 43.47 30.61
C PHE A 18 -4.94 43.30 30.02
N ALA A 19 -3.94 43.81 30.72
CA ALA A 19 -2.56 43.49 30.40
C ALA A 19 -2.35 42.03 30.79
N GLN A 20 -2.66 41.12 29.85
CA GLN A 20 -2.30 39.73 30.04
C GLN A 20 -0.78 39.68 30.16
N THR A 21 -0.30 39.30 31.33
CA THR A 21 1.14 39.28 31.66
C THR A 21 1.82 38.09 31.04
N GLU A 22 1.06 37.01 30.87
CA GLU A 22 1.55 35.75 30.32
C GLU A 22 0.98 35.49 28.91
N PRO A 23 1.76 35.02 27.97
CA PRO A 23 1.26 34.69 26.64
C PRO A 23 0.34 33.46 26.72
N ALA A 24 -0.71 33.44 25.88
CA ALA A 24 -1.60 32.29 25.69
C ALA A 24 -0.96 31.24 24.80
N ILE A 25 -0.15 31.67 23.81
CA ILE A 25 0.57 30.79 22.89
C ILE A 25 2.00 31.28 22.76
N GLU A 26 2.96 30.37 22.80
CA GLU A 26 4.36 30.67 22.51
C GLU A 26 4.85 29.77 21.39
N LEU A 27 5.63 30.31 20.47
CA LEU A 27 6.30 29.49 19.44
C LEU A 27 7.74 29.94 19.25
N GLN A 28 8.60 28.98 18.95
CA GLN A 28 9.95 29.19 18.47
C GLN A 28 9.95 29.03 16.95
N ALA A 29 10.40 30.03 16.24
CA ALA A 29 10.49 30.03 14.79
C ALA A 29 11.90 30.33 14.29
N GLU A 30 12.21 29.88 13.07
CA GLU A 30 13.43 30.28 12.38
C GLU A 30 13.40 31.78 12.11
N VAL A 31 14.57 32.42 12.27
CA VAL A 31 14.76 33.86 11.98
C VAL A 31 15.44 33.96 10.62
N ASP A 32 14.66 34.29 9.60
CA ASP A 32 15.12 34.34 8.20
C ASP A 32 14.92 35.74 7.55
N GLY A 33 14.46 36.71 8.33
CA GLY A 33 14.18 38.08 7.88
C GLY A 33 12.90 38.24 7.06
N ASN A 34 12.16 37.15 6.79
CA ASN A 34 10.90 37.22 6.05
C ASN A 34 9.70 37.45 6.96
N THR A 35 8.66 38.02 6.37
CA THR A 35 7.37 38.21 7.05
C THR A 35 6.66 36.87 7.21
N ARG A 36 6.13 36.62 8.39
CA ARG A 36 5.26 35.48 8.71
C ARG A 36 3.85 36.00 9.00
N THR A 37 2.85 35.25 8.57
CA THR A 37 1.44 35.52 8.91
C THR A 37 0.93 34.45 9.87
N LEU A 38 0.28 34.86 10.92
CA LEU A 38 -0.47 34.03 11.85
C LEU A 38 -1.95 34.37 11.70
N THR A 39 -2.80 33.32 11.71
CA THR A 39 -4.26 33.50 11.79
C THR A 39 -4.70 33.18 13.21
N ILE A 40 -5.41 34.13 13.84
CA ILE A 40 -5.85 34.02 15.23
C ILE A 40 -7.35 34.30 15.28
N GLY A 41 -8.10 33.36 15.87
CA GLY A 41 -9.54 33.50 16.08
C GLY A 41 -9.87 33.57 17.57
N LEU A 42 -10.77 34.48 17.93
CA LEU A 42 -11.34 34.59 19.28
C LEU A 42 -12.78 34.10 19.31
N GLY A 43 -13.20 33.54 20.45
CA GLY A 43 -14.59 33.12 20.68
C GLY A 43 -15.58 34.29 20.77
N VAL A 44 -15.07 35.52 21.01
CA VAL A 44 -15.80 36.76 21.05
C VAL A 44 -14.95 37.85 20.41
N GLU A 45 -15.54 39.00 20.07
CA GLU A 45 -14.79 40.18 19.62
C GLU A 45 -13.77 40.59 20.68
N GLY A 46 -12.59 41.00 20.25
CA GLY A 46 -11.52 41.39 21.16
C GLY A 46 -10.25 41.80 20.44
N THR A 47 -9.17 41.87 21.19
CA THR A 47 -7.85 42.20 20.67
C THR A 47 -6.86 41.08 20.97
N VAL A 48 -5.89 40.88 20.09
CA VAL A 48 -4.70 40.07 20.30
C VAL A 48 -3.46 40.94 20.24
N GLN A 49 -2.44 40.61 21.01
CA GLN A 49 -1.14 41.26 20.96
C GLN A 49 -0.08 40.24 20.59
N ILE A 50 0.85 40.58 19.74
CA ILE A 50 1.91 39.69 19.29
C ILE A 50 3.27 40.37 19.48
N ASP A 51 4.14 39.74 20.22
CA ASP A 51 5.56 40.05 20.29
C ASP A 51 6.29 39.13 19.31
N TRP A 52 6.89 39.71 18.30
CA TRP A 52 7.62 38.97 17.25
C TRP A 52 9.08 38.64 17.62
N GLY A 53 9.43 38.74 18.91
CA GLY A 53 10.73 38.44 19.45
C GLY A 53 11.62 39.67 19.73
N ASN A 54 11.10 40.86 19.59
CA ASN A 54 11.79 42.13 19.89
C ASN A 54 11.33 42.77 21.24
N GLY A 55 10.39 42.15 21.95
CA GLY A 55 9.83 42.65 23.18
C GLY A 55 8.71 43.68 22.99
N GLU A 56 8.43 44.10 21.76
CA GLU A 56 7.34 45.05 21.45
C GLU A 56 6.08 44.30 21.06
N LYS A 57 4.94 44.68 21.66
CA LYS A 57 3.63 44.06 21.37
C LYS A 57 2.89 44.87 20.30
N VAL A 58 2.62 44.18 19.17
CA VAL A 58 1.74 44.70 18.11
C VAL A 58 0.31 44.28 18.43
N THR A 59 -0.61 45.23 18.54
CA THR A 59 -2.03 44.96 18.82
C THR A 59 -2.82 44.88 17.53
N SER A 60 -3.69 43.90 17.42
CA SER A 60 -4.63 43.71 16.31
C SER A 60 -6.03 43.47 16.85
N GLU A 61 -7.02 44.11 16.24
CA GLU A 61 -8.43 43.85 16.52
C GLU A 61 -8.89 42.60 15.78
N VAL A 62 -9.63 41.74 16.48
CA VAL A 62 -10.26 40.55 15.91
C VAL A 62 -11.71 40.89 15.65
N ILE A 63 -12.06 41.04 14.37
CA ILE A 63 -13.40 41.41 13.92
C ILE A 63 -14.19 40.17 13.51
N PRO A 64 -15.54 40.20 13.55
CA PRO A 64 -16.36 39.09 13.11
C PRO A 64 -16.06 38.69 11.66
N ALA A 65 -15.75 37.41 11.42
CA ALA A 65 -15.65 36.86 10.06
C ALA A 65 -17.00 36.32 9.57
N PHE A 66 -17.16 36.31 8.26
CA PHE A 66 -18.41 35.90 7.59
C PHE A 66 -18.75 34.41 7.77
N ASP A 67 -17.77 33.58 8.20
CA ASP A 67 -17.84 32.12 8.28
C ASP A 67 -18.02 31.56 9.71
N GLY A 68 -18.36 32.44 10.68
CA GLY A 68 -18.70 32.02 12.05
C GLY A 68 -17.56 32.05 13.06
N TRP A 69 -16.33 32.46 12.67
CA TRP A 69 -15.21 32.69 13.58
C TRP A 69 -14.75 34.15 13.47
N ASN A 70 -14.52 34.79 14.63
CA ASN A 70 -13.87 36.10 14.65
C ASN A 70 -12.37 35.87 14.43
N GLN A 71 -11.84 36.22 13.26
CA GLN A 71 -10.43 35.93 12.90
C GLN A 71 -9.70 37.20 12.47
N VAL A 72 -8.39 37.22 12.71
CA VAL A 72 -7.47 38.19 12.17
C VAL A 72 -6.20 37.53 11.66
N ASN A 73 -5.71 37.99 10.52
CA ASN A 73 -4.39 37.67 10.01
C ASN A 73 -3.40 38.73 10.44
N VAL A 74 -2.44 38.38 11.27
CA VAL A 74 -1.40 39.31 11.75
C VAL A 74 -0.07 38.91 11.14
N SER A 75 0.56 39.85 10.49
CA SER A 75 1.85 39.62 9.83
C SER A 75 2.97 40.40 10.53
N GLY A 76 4.11 39.76 10.68
CA GLY A 76 5.30 40.36 11.26
C GLY A 76 6.56 39.59 10.91
N THR A 77 7.71 40.20 11.13
CA THR A 77 9.01 39.55 10.93
C THR A 77 9.54 39.05 12.27
N VAL A 78 9.81 37.73 12.30
CA VAL A 78 10.41 37.10 13.49
C VAL A 78 11.82 37.65 13.71
N SER A 79 12.11 38.06 14.94
CA SER A 79 13.38 38.69 15.30
C SER A 79 13.97 38.10 16.58
N GLY A 80 15.07 38.65 17.04
CA GLY A 80 15.75 38.25 18.25
C GLY A 80 16.12 36.77 18.25
N GLU A 81 15.74 36.07 19.30
CA GLU A 81 15.98 34.62 19.44
C GLU A 81 14.94 33.76 18.71
N GLY A 82 14.01 34.36 17.96
CA GLY A 82 12.95 33.63 17.25
C GLY A 82 11.75 33.24 18.13
N LYS A 83 11.64 33.78 19.33
CA LYS A 83 10.52 33.56 20.26
C LYS A 83 9.37 34.50 19.95
N VAL A 84 8.27 33.95 19.44
CA VAL A 84 7.05 34.74 19.20
C VAL A 84 6.04 34.42 20.29
N LYS A 85 5.44 35.46 20.87
CA LYS A 85 4.47 35.37 21.96
C LYS A 85 3.16 36.00 21.56
N ILE A 86 2.08 35.27 21.74
CA ILE A 86 0.72 35.67 21.40
C ILE A 86 -0.08 35.84 22.71
N TYR A 87 -0.64 37.02 22.92
CA TYR A 87 -1.46 37.36 24.07
C TYR A 87 -2.89 37.62 23.61
N GLY A 88 -3.85 37.04 24.28
CA GLY A 88 -5.27 37.19 23.98
C GLY A 88 -6.09 36.18 24.79
N ASP A 89 -7.24 36.65 25.25
CA ASP A 89 -8.17 35.79 25.98
C ASP A 89 -9.04 34.99 24.98
N ASN A 90 -9.43 33.79 25.36
CA ASN A 90 -10.40 32.97 24.63
C ASN A 90 -10.01 32.75 23.16
N ILE A 91 -8.71 32.41 22.90
CA ILE A 91 -8.25 32.01 21.57
C ILE A 91 -8.87 30.66 21.25
N VAL A 92 -9.71 30.60 20.20
CA VAL A 92 -10.42 29.40 19.75
C VAL A 92 -9.85 28.83 18.45
N CYS A 93 -9.13 29.65 17.67
CA CYS A 93 -8.48 29.21 16.43
C CYS A 93 -7.06 29.78 16.38
N PHE A 94 -6.11 28.92 16.01
CA PHE A 94 -4.73 29.35 15.79
C PHE A 94 -4.13 28.62 14.58
N GLU A 95 -3.60 29.40 13.64
CA GLU A 95 -2.89 28.88 12.48
C GLU A 95 -1.50 29.53 12.38
N CYS A 96 -0.47 28.65 12.28
CA CYS A 96 0.91 29.04 12.08
C CYS A 96 1.61 28.20 11.01
N SER A 97 0.87 27.76 10.00
CA SER A 97 1.41 26.97 8.88
C SER A 97 2.50 27.75 8.14
N SER A 98 3.50 27.03 7.65
CA SER A 98 4.55 27.61 6.81
C SER A 98 4.40 27.13 5.37
N THR A 99 5.00 27.89 4.43
CA THR A 99 5.19 27.42 3.06
C THR A 99 6.40 26.50 2.97
N VAL A 100 6.54 25.74 1.87
CA VAL A 100 7.67 24.83 1.68
C VAL A 100 9.03 25.50 1.83
N LYS A 101 9.15 26.79 1.40
CA LYS A 101 10.38 27.59 1.46
C LYS A 101 10.38 28.63 2.59
N GLY A 102 9.29 28.76 3.35
CA GLY A 102 9.19 29.75 4.43
C GLY A 102 9.87 29.29 5.71
N ALA A 103 10.17 30.23 6.59
CA ALA A 103 10.68 29.97 7.93
C ALA A 103 9.77 29.00 8.69
N LYS A 104 10.37 28.08 9.44
CA LYS A 104 9.66 27.01 10.13
C LYS A 104 9.43 27.36 11.60
N VAL A 105 8.31 26.90 12.14
CA VAL A 105 8.11 26.78 13.58
C VAL A 105 8.83 25.53 14.05
N LEU A 106 9.66 25.68 15.08
CA LEU A 106 10.49 24.63 15.67
C LEU A 106 9.83 23.99 16.90
N SER A 107 9.14 24.83 17.71
CA SER A 107 8.31 24.39 18.83
C SER A 107 7.07 25.26 18.97
N LEU A 108 6.03 24.70 19.55
CA LEU A 108 4.74 25.37 19.74
C LEU A 108 4.15 24.95 21.09
N ASP A 109 3.93 25.91 21.99
CA ASP A 109 3.21 25.74 23.24
C ASP A 109 1.84 26.39 23.15
N VAL A 110 0.80 25.60 23.26
CA VAL A 110 -0.62 25.97 23.26
C VAL A 110 -1.31 25.64 24.57
N THR A 111 -0.57 25.21 25.59
CA THR A 111 -1.12 24.68 26.86
C THR A 111 -1.94 25.70 27.64
N LYS A 112 -1.71 26.99 27.44
CA LYS A 112 -2.49 28.07 28.06
C LYS A 112 -3.70 28.52 27.23
N ALA A 113 -3.77 28.12 25.93
CA ALA A 113 -4.90 28.38 25.06
C ALA A 113 -5.99 27.29 25.23
N THR A 114 -6.57 27.19 26.41
CA THR A 114 -7.47 26.07 26.79
C THR A 114 -8.81 26.10 26.06
N ALA A 115 -9.22 27.23 25.47
CA ALA A 115 -10.42 27.35 24.66
C ALA A 115 -10.23 26.94 23.20
N LEU A 116 -9.01 26.52 22.81
CA LEU A 116 -8.64 26.23 21.43
C LEU A 116 -9.49 25.07 20.85
N LYS A 117 -10.15 25.34 19.72
CA LYS A 117 -10.99 24.39 18.96
C LYS A 117 -10.37 24.00 17.62
N ASP A 118 -9.70 24.90 16.94
CA ASP A 118 -9.01 24.66 15.67
C ASP A 118 -7.53 25.02 15.81
N LEU A 119 -6.66 24.04 15.61
CA LEU A 119 -5.21 24.22 15.56
C LEU A 119 -4.67 23.73 14.21
N THR A 120 -4.06 24.66 13.48
CA THR A 120 -3.42 24.39 12.20
C THR A 120 -1.95 24.82 12.22
N ALA A 121 -1.02 23.86 12.09
CA ALA A 121 0.42 24.11 12.17
C ALA A 121 1.21 23.27 11.14
N ASN A 122 0.75 23.28 9.89
CA ASN A 122 1.31 22.47 8.82
C ASN A 122 2.68 22.97 8.33
N THR A 123 3.47 22.05 7.78
CA THR A 123 4.70 22.34 7.04
C THR A 123 5.73 23.08 7.90
N ASN A 124 5.91 22.61 9.13
CA ASN A 124 6.87 23.11 10.11
C ASN A 124 7.94 22.06 10.46
N LYS A 125 8.69 22.27 11.53
CA LYS A 125 9.70 21.32 12.05
C LYS A 125 9.37 20.88 13.47
N LEU A 126 8.10 20.79 13.81
CA LEU A 126 7.65 20.37 15.14
C LEU A 126 8.02 18.92 15.37
N THR A 127 8.70 18.64 16.48
CA THR A 127 9.07 17.30 16.92
C THR A 127 8.16 16.76 18.01
N ALA A 128 7.44 17.63 18.72
CA ALA A 128 6.47 17.32 19.77
C ALA A 128 5.44 18.42 19.88
N ILE A 129 4.31 18.13 20.50
CA ILE A 129 3.29 19.09 20.91
C ILE A 129 2.57 18.55 22.15
N ASP A 130 2.32 19.42 23.14
CA ASP A 130 1.50 19.10 24.30
C ASP A 130 0.08 19.63 24.10
N LEU A 131 -0.90 18.74 24.05
CA LEU A 131 -2.32 19.02 23.88
C LEU A 131 -3.15 18.67 25.14
N THR A 132 -2.50 18.36 26.25
CA THR A 132 -3.17 17.87 27.47
C THR A 132 -4.15 18.87 28.07
N LYS A 133 -4.01 20.15 27.74
CA LYS A 133 -4.90 21.24 28.21
C LYS A 133 -5.94 21.68 27.16
N ASN A 134 -5.84 21.21 25.92
CA ASN A 134 -6.69 21.65 24.82
C ASN A 134 -7.91 20.72 24.62
N THR A 135 -8.69 20.56 25.68
CA THR A 135 -9.83 19.62 25.76
C THR A 135 -10.99 20.01 24.85
N GLU A 136 -11.05 21.27 24.40
CA GLU A 136 -12.07 21.78 23.49
C GLU A 136 -11.74 21.55 22.00
N LEU A 137 -10.58 20.95 21.70
CA LEU A 137 -10.07 20.81 20.34
C LEU A 137 -11.00 19.94 19.48
N GLU A 138 -11.55 20.51 18.41
CA GLU A 138 -12.45 19.89 17.43
C GLU A 138 -11.72 19.53 16.14
N LYS A 139 -10.70 20.33 15.76
CA LYS A 139 -9.87 20.10 14.57
C LYS A 139 -8.39 20.31 14.88
N LEU A 140 -7.59 19.32 14.52
CA LEU A 140 -6.13 19.37 14.58
C LEU A 140 -5.54 19.06 13.22
N THR A 141 -4.77 19.98 12.65
CA THR A 141 -4.07 19.80 11.39
C THR A 141 -2.60 20.20 11.58
N ILE A 142 -1.74 19.18 11.63
CA ILE A 142 -0.31 19.34 11.94
C ILE A 142 0.54 18.48 10.99
N SER A 143 0.13 18.46 9.73
CA SER A 143 0.79 17.68 8.67
C SER A 143 2.15 18.27 8.29
N ASN A 144 3.00 17.45 7.66
CA ASN A 144 4.32 17.86 7.22
C ASN A 144 5.18 18.44 8.34
N ASN A 145 5.36 17.66 9.40
CA ASN A 145 6.21 17.96 10.55
C ASN A 145 7.15 16.77 10.84
N GLN A 146 7.73 16.73 12.03
CA GLN A 146 8.70 15.71 12.45
C GLN A 146 8.25 15.02 13.75
N LEU A 147 6.93 14.95 14.00
CA LEU A 147 6.39 14.32 15.21
C LEU A 147 6.71 12.84 15.23
N THR A 148 7.24 12.36 16.35
CA THR A 148 7.49 10.92 16.60
C THR A 148 6.43 10.28 17.48
N SER A 149 5.67 11.09 18.23
CA SER A 149 4.52 10.69 19.03
C SER A 149 3.54 11.86 19.16
N ILE A 150 2.29 11.54 19.48
CA ILE A 150 1.25 12.53 19.77
C ILE A 150 0.25 11.92 20.76
N ASP A 151 -0.10 12.65 21.82
CA ASP A 151 -1.16 12.29 22.75
C ASP A 151 -2.40 13.18 22.53
N ILE A 152 -3.48 12.57 22.04
CA ILE A 152 -4.76 13.21 21.80
C ILE A 152 -5.86 12.71 22.75
N SER A 153 -5.49 11.97 23.78
CA SER A 153 -6.44 11.33 24.72
C SER A 153 -7.34 12.31 25.46
N LYS A 154 -6.91 13.55 25.61
CA LYS A 154 -7.70 14.64 26.21
C LYS A 154 -8.56 15.40 25.22
N CYS A 155 -8.28 15.30 23.92
CA CYS A 155 -8.99 15.98 22.86
C CYS A 155 -10.22 15.18 22.39
N THR A 156 -11.13 14.89 23.31
CA THR A 156 -12.28 13.98 23.07
C THR A 156 -13.32 14.52 22.10
N LYS A 157 -13.27 15.83 21.79
CA LYS A 157 -14.15 16.52 20.84
C LYS A 157 -13.63 16.52 19.40
N LEU A 158 -12.45 15.94 19.15
CA LEU A 158 -11.86 15.89 17.81
C LEU A 158 -12.81 15.22 16.80
N THR A 159 -13.15 15.97 15.76
CA THR A 159 -13.87 15.51 14.58
C THR A 159 -12.94 15.32 13.38
N THR A 160 -11.87 16.09 13.33
CA THR A 160 -10.86 16.05 12.26
C THR A 160 -9.45 16.01 12.85
N LEU A 161 -8.71 14.98 12.44
CA LEU A 161 -7.29 14.85 12.74
C LEU A 161 -6.50 14.66 11.45
N ASP A 162 -5.57 15.56 11.16
CA ASP A 162 -4.61 15.45 10.07
C ASP A 162 -3.18 15.56 10.60
N ILE A 163 -2.52 14.43 10.65
CA ILE A 163 -1.11 14.26 11.05
C ILE A 163 -0.29 13.63 9.92
N THR A 164 -0.75 13.81 8.68
CA THR A 164 -0.10 13.30 7.47
C THR A 164 1.35 13.77 7.39
N ASN A 165 2.23 12.89 6.89
CA ASN A 165 3.65 13.18 6.68
C ASN A 165 4.36 13.65 7.94
N ASN A 166 4.47 12.73 8.89
CA ASN A 166 5.23 12.84 10.12
C ASN A 166 6.09 11.56 10.30
N LEU A 167 6.59 11.33 11.51
CA LEU A 167 7.44 10.16 11.84
C LEU A 167 6.75 9.23 12.85
N LEU A 168 5.42 9.27 12.92
CA LEU A 168 4.61 8.55 13.91
C LEU A 168 4.60 7.05 13.63
N THR A 169 4.71 6.24 14.69
CA THR A 169 4.68 4.78 14.61
C THR A 169 3.40 4.15 15.17
N ALA A 170 2.66 4.89 16.01
CA ALA A 170 1.40 4.47 16.61
C ALA A 170 0.52 5.68 16.94
N ILE A 171 -0.79 5.44 17.06
CA ILE A 171 -1.76 6.41 17.54
C ILE A 171 -2.87 5.68 18.29
N ASP A 172 -3.31 6.24 19.43
CA ASP A 172 -4.50 5.80 20.16
C ASP A 172 -5.65 6.80 19.90
N ILE A 173 -6.69 6.34 19.21
CA ILE A 173 -7.91 7.11 18.90
C ILE A 173 -9.12 6.65 19.71
N THR A 174 -8.95 5.75 20.68
CA THR A 174 -10.06 5.13 21.43
C THR A 174 -10.88 6.14 22.24
N LYS A 175 -10.29 7.28 22.63
CA LYS A 175 -10.97 8.35 23.33
C LYS A 175 -11.62 9.40 22.38
N ASN A 176 -11.32 9.37 21.09
CA ASN A 176 -11.76 10.35 20.12
C ASN A 176 -12.95 9.85 19.31
N GLN A 177 -14.02 9.46 19.98
CA GLN A 177 -15.19 8.81 19.38
C GLN A 177 -16.00 9.75 18.45
N ALA A 178 -15.74 11.05 18.50
CA ALA A 178 -16.35 12.05 17.61
C ALA A 178 -15.64 12.16 16.24
N LEU A 179 -14.52 11.42 16.03
CA LEU A 179 -13.76 11.50 14.79
C LEU A 179 -14.61 11.10 13.58
N GLN A 180 -14.62 11.99 12.59
CA GLN A 180 -15.21 11.78 11.27
C GLN A 180 -14.14 11.70 10.18
N THR A 181 -13.03 12.43 10.33
CA THR A 181 -11.92 12.43 9.38
C THR A 181 -10.60 12.15 10.08
N LEU A 182 -9.92 11.10 9.64
CA LEU A 182 -8.60 10.70 10.11
C LEU A 182 -7.62 10.65 8.92
N ARG A 183 -6.58 11.48 8.94
CA ARG A 183 -5.51 11.52 7.95
C ARG A 183 -4.18 11.24 8.63
N ILE A 184 -3.67 10.04 8.41
CA ILE A 184 -2.43 9.53 9.00
C ILE A 184 -1.46 8.99 7.93
N GLY A 185 -1.70 9.30 6.67
CA GLY A 185 -0.85 8.86 5.55
C GLY A 185 0.59 9.36 5.67
N LEU A 186 1.54 8.71 4.97
CA LEU A 186 2.95 9.11 4.95
C LEU A 186 3.57 9.20 6.36
N ASN A 187 3.38 8.14 7.14
CA ASN A 187 3.98 7.94 8.45
C ASN A 187 4.68 6.57 8.52
N LYS A 188 4.93 6.08 9.72
CA LYS A 188 5.54 4.77 9.97
C LYS A 188 4.63 3.87 10.81
N PHE A 189 3.31 4.04 10.69
CA PHE A 189 2.35 3.21 11.42
C PHE A 189 2.51 1.75 11.01
N ALA A 190 2.71 0.86 11.99
CA ALA A 190 2.88 -0.57 11.79
C ALA A 190 1.87 -1.36 12.62
N GLY A 191 1.69 -2.65 12.30
CA GLY A 191 0.74 -3.51 13.01
C GLY A 191 -0.70 -3.24 12.62
N GLU A 192 -1.62 -3.31 13.58
CA GLU A 192 -3.05 -3.14 13.37
C GLU A 192 -3.51 -1.70 13.65
N LEU A 193 -4.33 -1.15 12.74
CA LEU A 193 -5.11 0.07 12.98
C LEU A 193 -6.54 -0.34 13.36
N ASP A 194 -6.93 -0.16 14.63
CA ASP A 194 -8.28 -0.46 15.12
C ASP A 194 -9.18 0.79 15.06
N LEU A 195 -10.17 0.76 14.16
CA LEU A 195 -11.19 1.79 13.98
C LEU A 195 -12.53 1.40 14.64
N SER A 196 -12.61 0.23 15.30
CA SER A 196 -13.89 -0.31 15.81
C SER A 196 -14.51 0.54 16.92
N THR A 197 -13.73 1.37 17.58
CA THR A 197 -14.23 2.34 18.59
C THR A 197 -14.73 3.65 17.99
N ASN A 198 -14.62 3.84 16.67
CA ASN A 198 -15.01 5.04 15.93
C ASN A 198 -16.04 4.73 14.85
N PRO A 199 -17.24 4.23 15.21
CA PRO A 199 -18.20 3.70 14.24
C PRO A 199 -18.77 4.73 13.27
N THR A 200 -18.68 6.02 13.58
CA THR A 200 -19.15 7.12 12.75
C THR A 200 -18.07 7.71 11.85
N ILE A 201 -16.84 7.14 11.84
CA ILE A 201 -15.75 7.66 11.05
C ILE A 201 -16.06 7.55 9.55
N LYS A 202 -16.01 8.69 8.85
CA LYS A 202 -16.42 8.81 7.46
C LYS A 202 -15.27 8.75 6.48
N SER A 203 -14.12 9.29 6.85
CA SER A 203 -12.98 9.37 5.95
C SER A 203 -11.72 8.97 6.69
N VAL A 204 -11.03 7.93 6.18
CA VAL A 204 -9.72 7.50 6.69
C VAL A 204 -8.73 7.49 5.54
N TYR A 205 -7.64 8.22 5.69
CA TYR A 205 -6.52 8.27 4.74
C TYR A 205 -5.25 7.83 5.47
N ALA A 206 -4.91 6.57 5.33
CA ALA A 206 -3.77 5.91 5.98
C ALA A 206 -2.77 5.33 4.97
N GLN A 207 -2.74 5.89 3.77
CA GLN A 207 -1.85 5.44 2.69
C GLN A 207 -0.38 5.65 3.03
N ILE A 208 0.49 4.80 2.45
CA ILE A 208 1.95 4.87 2.60
C ILE A 208 2.34 4.80 4.07
N ASN A 209 2.09 3.64 4.65
CA ASN A 209 2.48 3.23 6.00
C ASN A 209 2.95 1.76 5.98
N GLU A 210 3.11 1.15 7.15
CA GLU A 210 3.52 -0.24 7.31
C GLU A 210 2.45 -1.10 7.97
N LEU A 211 1.17 -0.73 7.85
CA LEU A 211 0.04 -1.44 8.45
C LEU A 211 -0.05 -2.87 7.92
N THR A 212 -0.19 -3.84 8.83
CA THR A 212 -0.38 -5.26 8.49
C THR A 212 -1.82 -5.71 8.63
N ALA A 213 -2.64 -4.98 9.40
CA ALA A 213 -4.07 -5.23 9.58
C ALA A 213 -4.85 -3.92 9.79
N VAL A 214 -6.12 -3.93 9.45
CA VAL A 214 -7.07 -2.87 9.75
C VAL A 214 -8.37 -3.52 10.23
N LYS A 215 -8.87 -3.06 11.37
CA LYS A 215 -10.16 -3.48 11.93
C LYS A 215 -11.16 -2.34 11.81
N ILE A 216 -12.11 -2.45 10.89
CA ILE A 216 -13.16 -1.44 10.66
C ILE A 216 -14.22 -1.47 11.77
N GLY A 217 -14.57 -2.66 12.28
CA GLY A 217 -15.73 -2.82 13.18
C GLY A 217 -17.05 -2.59 12.44
N ASN A 218 -18.07 -2.13 13.17
CA ASN A 218 -19.38 -1.78 12.60
C ASN A 218 -19.39 -0.29 12.25
N ASN A 219 -19.14 0.05 10.98
CA ASN A 219 -19.09 1.43 10.51
C ASN A 219 -20.46 1.89 9.99
N THR A 220 -21.07 2.84 10.68
CA THR A 220 -22.39 3.39 10.40
C THR A 220 -22.35 4.70 9.60
N ALA A 221 -21.17 5.16 9.21
CA ALA A 221 -21.00 6.42 8.50
C ALA A 221 -21.63 6.39 7.11
N SER A 222 -22.30 7.48 6.73
CA SER A 222 -22.82 7.64 5.36
C SER A 222 -21.71 7.96 4.38
N LYS A 223 -21.68 7.25 3.24
CA LYS A 223 -20.74 7.43 2.13
C LYS A 223 -19.26 7.38 2.58
N PRO A 224 -18.84 6.33 3.28
CA PRO A 224 -17.48 6.27 3.81
C PRO A 224 -16.45 6.18 2.69
N THR A 225 -15.28 6.76 2.95
CA THR A 225 -14.10 6.68 2.08
C THR A 225 -12.91 6.21 2.89
N PHE A 226 -12.37 5.05 2.55
CA PHE A 226 -11.24 4.46 3.22
C PHE A 226 -10.09 4.23 2.24
N SER A 227 -8.92 4.75 2.56
CA SER A 227 -7.70 4.65 1.76
C SER A 227 -6.58 4.07 2.61
N PHE A 228 -6.26 2.80 2.35
CA PHE A 228 -5.17 2.04 2.98
C PHE A 228 -4.15 1.57 1.94
N ASN A 229 -4.08 2.24 0.81
CA ASN A 229 -3.15 1.87 -0.26
C ASN A 229 -1.68 2.03 0.17
N GLU A 230 -0.80 1.25 -0.47
CA GLU A 230 0.64 1.25 -0.17
C GLU A 230 0.92 0.97 1.31
N ASN A 231 0.44 -0.19 1.79
CA ASN A 231 0.68 -0.77 3.11
C ASN A 231 1.14 -2.23 2.99
N LYS A 232 1.09 -2.99 4.08
CA LYS A 232 1.50 -4.41 4.14
C LYS A 232 0.33 -5.34 4.49
N LEU A 233 -0.92 -4.97 4.16
CA LEU A 233 -2.11 -5.74 4.49
C LEU A 233 -2.11 -7.08 3.74
N THR A 234 -2.36 -8.19 4.44
CA THR A 234 -2.47 -9.53 3.84
C THR A 234 -3.90 -9.99 3.66
N SER A 235 -4.82 -9.46 4.44
CA SER A 235 -6.27 -9.65 4.34
C SER A 235 -7.02 -8.37 4.70
N PHE A 236 -8.29 -8.28 4.34
CA PHE A 236 -9.14 -7.15 4.72
C PHE A 236 -10.59 -7.60 4.88
N ASP A 237 -11.25 -7.15 5.96
CA ASP A 237 -12.67 -7.40 6.21
C ASP A 237 -13.45 -6.09 6.11
N ALA A 238 -14.24 -5.96 5.04
CA ALA A 238 -15.11 -4.82 4.77
C ALA A 238 -16.58 -5.07 5.16
N THR A 239 -16.89 -6.21 5.73
CA THR A 239 -18.32 -6.61 6.01
C THR A 239 -19.02 -5.69 7.01
N GLY A 240 -18.25 -5.00 7.86
CA GLY A 240 -18.79 -4.03 8.82
C GLY A 240 -19.14 -2.65 8.24
N ILE A 241 -19.01 -2.43 6.93
CA ILE A 241 -19.38 -1.15 6.29
C ILE A 241 -20.87 -1.17 5.95
N GLU A 242 -21.69 -0.47 6.72
CA GLU A 242 -23.16 -0.47 6.53
C GLU A 242 -23.59 0.20 5.22
N ASP A 243 -23.08 1.40 4.90
CA ASP A 243 -23.37 2.11 3.64
C ASP A 243 -22.44 1.68 2.50
N ALA A 244 -22.31 0.37 2.29
CA ALA A 244 -21.45 -0.21 1.26
C ALA A 244 -21.76 0.30 -0.15
N ALA A 245 -23.05 0.55 -0.47
CA ALA A 245 -23.49 1.02 -1.78
C ALA A 245 -22.86 2.36 -2.20
N ASN A 246 -22.46 3.17 -1.23
CA ASN A 246 -21.82 4.46 -1.43
C ASN A 246 -20.35 4.48 -0.99
N ALA A 247 -19.83 3.39 -0.44
CA ALA A 247 -18.48 3.27 0.07
C ALA A 247 -17.42 3.26 -1.04
N ILE A 248 -16.31 3.93 -0.76
CA ILE A 248 -15.11 3.94 -1.59
C ILE A 248 -13.97 3.32 -0.79
N LEU A 249 -13.35 2.27 -1.33
CA LEU A 249 -12.28 1.53 -0.67
C LEU A 249 -11.06 1.41 -1.60
N TYR A 250 -9.95 1.98 -1.16
CA TYR A 250 -8.64 1.91 -1.83
C TYR A 250 -7.70 1.02 -1.01
N LEU A 251 -7.33 -0.13 -1.56
CA LEU A 251 -6.44 -1.14 -0.97
C LEU A 251 -5.29 -1.51 -1.91
N ASN A 252 -5.08 -0.73 -2.96
CA ASN A 252 -4.02 -1.03 -3.94
C ASN A 252 -2.62 -0.94 -3.32
N GLY A 253 -1.67 -1.71 -3.85
CA GLY A 253 -0.29 -1.71 -3.35
C GLY A 253 -0.15 -2.33 -1.97
N ASN A 254 -0.86 -3.43 -1.71
CA ASN A 254 -0.75 -4.23 -0.49
C ASN A 254 -0.31 -5.66 -0.82
N GLN A 255 -0.48 -6.58 0.11
CA GLN A 255 -0.12 -8.00 -0.03
C GLN A 255 -1.36 -8.90 0.12
N LEU A 256 -2.55 -8.36 -0.19
CA LEU A 256 -3.81 -9.07 0.00
C LEU A 256 -3.87 -10.35 -0.85
N THR A 257 -4.22 -11.44 -0.21
CA THR A 257 -4.55 -12.72 -0.85
C THR A 257 -6.05 -13.02 -0.75
N GLU A 258 -6.74 -12.37 0.17
CA GLU A 258 -8.18 -12.51 0.39
C GLU A 258 -8.81 -11.18 0.84
N ILE A 259 -10.10 -11.04 0.62
CA ILE A 259 -10.91 -9.92 1.09
C ILE A 259 -12.33 -10.39 1.38
N LYS A 260 -12.87 -10.00 2.53
CA LYS A 260 -14.30 -10.18 2.83
C LYS A 260 -15.05 -8.90 2.49
N LEU A 261 -16.09 -9.03 1.69
CA LEU A 261 -16.88 -7.92 1.19
C LEU A 261 -18.31 -7.98 1.72
N PRO A 262 -18.97 -6.81 1.90
CA PRO A 262 -20.41 -6.79 2.19
C PRO A 262 -21.19 -7.44 1.04
N SER A 263 -22.37 -7.96 1.35
CA SER A 263 -23.29 -8.51 0.33
C SER A 263 -23.80 -7.44 -0.65
N THR A 264 -23.83 -6.19 -0.22
CA THR A 264 -24.23 -5.05 -1.05
C THR A 264 -23.08 -4.62 -1.96
N LYS A 265 -23.38 -4.43 -3.24
CA LYS A 265 -22.43 -3.95 -4.25
C LYS A 265 -21.85 -2.58 -3.88
N MET A 266 -20.54 -2.50 -3.73
CA MET A 266 -19.84 -1.27 -3.36
C MET A 266 -19.85 -0.22 -4.49
N LYS A 267 -19.65 1.06 -4.14
CA LYS A 267 -19.44 2.13 -5.13
C LYS A 267 -18.12 1.97 -5.85
N THR A 268 -17.03 1.87 -5.09
CA THR A 268 -15.67 1.71 -5.65
C THR A 268 -14.86 0.76 -4.80
N LEU A 269 -14.20 -0.18 -5.45
CA LEU A 269 -13.19 -1.05 -4.86
C LEU A 269 -11.92 -1.03 -5.75
N ASN A 270 -10.79 -0.69 -5.16
CA ASN A 270 -9.49 -0.71 -5.83
C ASN A 270 -8.54 -1.64 -5.08
N ILE A 271 -8.18 -2.77 -5.69
CA ILE A 271 -7.27 -3.78 -5.17
C ILE A 271 -6.11 -4.08 -6.12
N LEU A 272 -5.73 -3.11 -6.95
CA LEU A 272 -4.56 -3.24 -7.84
C LEU A 272 -3.29 -3.58 -7.05
N LYS A 273 -2.33 -4.25 -7.70
CA LYS A 273 -1.00 -4.53 -7.11
C LYS A 273 -1.10 -5.19 -5.73
N ASN A 274 -1.85 -6.28 -5.66
CA ASN A 274 -1.95 -7.18 -4.52
C ASN A 274 -1.53 -8.59 -4.94
N ASN A 275 -1.68 -9.58 -4.07
CA ASN A 275 -1.26 -10.95 -4.29
C ASN A 275 -2.47 -11.89 -4.53
N PHE A 276 -3.60 -11.36 -5.01
CA PHE A 276 -4.74 -12.21 -5.38
C PHE A 276 -4.37 -13.16 -6.50
N THR A 277 -4.85 -14.38 -6.38
CA THR A 277 -4.89 -15.34 -7.49
C THR A 277 -6.17 -15.14 -8.29
N LEU A 278 -6.27 -15.74 -9.48
CA LEU A 278 -7.54 -15.71 -10.23
C LEU A 278 -8.69 -16.34 -9.44
N ALA A 279 -8.38 -17.34 -8.60
CA ALA A 279 -9.37 -18.03 -7.77
C ALA A 279 -9.81 -17.23 -6.53
N THR A 280 -8.96 -16.34 -6.01
CA THR A 280 -9.25 -15.55 -4.80
C THR A 280 -9.71 -14.12 -5.10
N LEU A 281 -9.60 -13.68 -6.36
CA LEU A 281 -10.16 -12.42 -6.79
C LEU A 281 -11.68 -12.36 -6.56
N PRO A 282 -12.20 -11.27 -6.00
CA PRO A 282 -13.64 -11.07 -5.93
C PRO A 282 -14.28 -11.03 -7.32
N ALA A 283 -15.54 -11.50 -7.43
CA ALA A 283 -16.28 -11.45 -8.69
C ALA A 283 -16.32 -10.01 -9.25
N PRO A 284 -16.22 -9.80 -10.59
CA PRO A 284 -16.20 -8.46 -11.19
C PRO A 284 -17.42 -7.58 -10.89
N THR A 285 -18.48 -8.17 -10.35
CA THR A 285 -19.75 -7.48 -10.01
C THR A 285 -19.80 -6.88 -8.62
N VAL A 286 -18.79 -7.09 -7.77
CA VAL A 286 -18.80 -6.67 -6.34
C VAL A 286 -18.77 -5.15 -6.13
N ALA A 287 -18.38 -4.37 -7.14
CA ALA A 287 -18.41 -2.92 -7.09
C ALA A 287 -18.86 -2.31 -8.42
N LYS A 288 -19.40 -1.08 -8.39
CA LYS A 288 -19.72 -0.32 -9.60
C LYS A 288 -18.46 0.04 -10.37
N THR A 289 -17.44 0.49 -9.65
CA THR A 289 -16.08 0.68 -10.15
C THR A 289 -15.17 -0.31 -9.45
N PHE A 290 -14.71 -1.33 -10.18
CA PHE A 290 -13.82 -2.35 -9.65
C PHE A 290 -12.49 -2.36 -10.40
N ASN A 291 -11.40 -2.02 -9.71
CA ASN A 291 -10.04 -2.02 -10.21
C ASN A 291 -9.26 -3.18 -9.58
N TYR A 292 -8.96 -4.21 -10.37
CA TYR A 292 -8.31 -5.44 -9.91
C TYR A 292 -7.05 -5.81 -10.68
N ALA A 293 -6.77 -5.20 -11.82
CA ALA A 293 -5.61 -5.48 -12.65
C ALA A 293 -4.75 -4.22 -12.86
N PRO A 294 -3.40 -4.32 -12.77
CA PRO A 294 -2.62 -5.54 -12.55
C PRO A 294 -2.63 -6.04 -11.10
N GLN A 295 -2.34 -7.33 -10.91
CA GLN A 295 -1.89 -7.91 -9.66
C GLN A 295 -0.36 -8.07 -9.68
N ASN A 296 0.24 -8.37 -8.54
CA ASN A 296 1.65 -8.76 -8.45
C ASN A 296 1.85 -10.10 -9.20
N ASN A 297 3.05 -10.33 -9.71
CA ASN A 297 3.37 -11.59 -10.34
C ASN A 297 3.23 -12.75 -9.34
N TYR A 298 2.65 -13.86 -9.80
CA TYR A 298 2.58 -15.08 -8.99
C TYR A 298 3.99 -15.67 -8.85
N VAL A 299 4.45 -15.80 -7.61
CA VAL A 299 5.83 -16.25 -7.34
C VAL A 299 5.91 -17.76 -7.55
N ILE A 300 6.89 -18.19 -8.35
CA ILE A 300 7.23 -19.59 -8.58
C ILE A 300 8.71 -19.83 -8.29
N ALA A 301 9.15 -21.07 -8.31
CA ALA A 301 10.58 -21.41 -8.14
C ALA A 301 11.45 -20.75 -9.21
N GLU A 302 12.70 -20.43 -8.85
CA GLU A 302 13.66 -19.79 -9.75
C GLU A 302 14.12 -20.71 -10.88
N SER A 303 14.06 -22.03 -10.67
CA SER A 303 14.41 -23.03 -11.69
C SER A 303 13.54 -24.28 -11.60
N TYR A 304 13.36 -24.91 -12.74
CA TYR A 304 12.77 -26.23 -12.96
C TYR A 304 13.70 -27.03 -13.87
N LYS A 305 13.55 -28.35 -13.88
CA LYS A 305 14.19 -29.21 -14.88
C LYS A 305 13.19 -29.61 -15.96
N VAL A 306 13.69 -30.01 -17.12
CA VAL A 306 12.85 -30.66 -18.14
C VAL A 306 12.19 -31.90 -17.52
N GLY A 307 10.87 -32.01 -17.63
CA GLY A 307 10.04 -33.03 -17.01
C GLY A 307 9.41 -32.63 -15.68
N ASP A 308 9.89 -31.57 -15.04
CA ASP A 308 9.28 -31.03 -13.81
C ASP A 308 7.91 -30.39 -14.11
N VAL A 309 7.07 -30.40 -13.09
CA VAL A 309 5.71 -29.86 -13.14
C VAL A 309 5.64 -28.56 -12.32
N LEU A 310 5.29 -27.47 -12.98
CA LEU A 310 4.84 -26.25 -12.32
C LEU A 310 3.33 -26.37 -12.04
N ASP A 311 2.95 -26.49 -10.77
CA ASP A 311 1.55 -26.63 -10.38
C ASP A 311 0.89 -25.25 -10.18
N LEU A 312 0.02 -24.88 -11.11
CA LEU A 312 -0.84 -23.68 -11.09
C LEU A 312 -2.32 -24.06 -10.99
N SER A 313 -2.65 -25.26 -10.51
CA SER A 313 -4.05 -25.73 -10.38
C SER A 313 -4.89 -24.84 -9.48
N SER A 314 -4.28 -24.16 -8.50
CA SER A 314 -4.93 -23.14 -7.68
C SER A 314 -5.39 -21.88 -8.46
N GLN A 315 -4.94 -21.69 -9.69
CA GLN A 315 -5.28 -20.56 -10.56
C GLN A 315 -6.46 -20.86 -11.48
N THR A 316 -7.04 -22.05 -11.41
CA THR A 316 -8.14 -22.47 -12.29
C THR A 316 -9.27 -23.12 -11.51
N SER A 317 -10.45 -23.09 -12.10
CA SER A 317 -11.67 -23.80 -11.68
C SER A 317 -12.61 -23.92 -12.87
N ALA A 318 -13.68 -24.67 -12.75
CA ALA A 318 -14.69 -24.80 -13.79
C ALA A 318 -15.30 -23.44 -14.22
N THR A 319 -15.43 -22.51 -13.29
CA THR A 319 -15.95 -21.16 -13.55
C THR A 319 -14.90 -20.21 -14.13
N LEU A 320 -13.64 -20.36 -13.74
CA LEU A 320 -12.54 -19.52 -14.22
C LEU A 320 -12.12 -19.87 -15.63
N ASN A 321 -12.10 -21.18 -15.96
CA ASN A 321 -11.63 -21.71 -17.24
C ASN A 321 -10.32 -21.02 -17.68
N THR A 322 -9.32 -21.03 -16.78
CA THR A 322 -8.07 -20.30 -16.97
C THR A 322 -7.28 -20.86 -18.14
N GLN A 323 -6.87 -19.99 -19.04
CA GLN A 323 -5.97 -20.31 -20.13
C GLN A 323 -4.53 -19.98 -19.69
N PHE A 324 -3.62 -20.91 -19.94
CA PHE A 324 -2.21 -20.80 -19.64
C PHE A 324 -1.40 -20.72 -20.93
N ALA A 325 -0.39 -19.86 -20.98
CA ALA A 325 0.56 -19.82 -22.08
C ALA A 325 1.95 -19.47 -21.54
N VAL A 326 2.97 -20.12 -22.08
CA VAL A 326 4.37 -19.94 -21.68
C VAL A 326 5.09 -19.05 -22.69
N TYR A 327 5.84 -18.08 -22.17
CA TYR A 327 6.60 -17.13 -22.98
C TYR A 327 8.05 -17.09 -22.51
N LYS A 328 8.97 -16.82 -23.44
CA LYS A 328 10.33 -16.41 -23.11
C LYS A 328 10.35 -14.98 -22.54
N SER A 329 11.45 -14.60 -21.90
CA SER A 329 11.61 -13.22 -21.36
C SER A 329 11.51 -12.14 -22.44
N ASP A 330 11.86 -12.45 -23.70
CA ASP A 330 11.72 -11.56 -24.87
C ASP A 330 10.29 -11.50 -25.44
N LYS A 331 9.31 -12.14 -24.78
CA LYS A 331 7.89 -12.25 -25.15
C LYS A 331 7.62 -13.21 -26.33
N THR A 332 8.58 -13.99 -26.76
CA THR A 332 8.36 -15.05 -27.75
C THR A 332 7.52 -16.15 -27.11
N ALA A 333 6.38 -16.50 -27.72
CA ALA A 333 5.53 -17.59 -27.24
C ALA A 333 6.21 -18.95 -27.48
N LEU A 334 6.14 -19.82 -26.50
CA LEU A 334 6.48 -21.25 -26.63
C LEU A 334 5.28 -22.04 -27.16
N THR A 335 5.54 -23.19 -27.77
CA THR A 335 4.50 -24.03 -28.39
C THR A 335 4.06 -25.15 -27.48
N GLU A 336 2.77 -25.18 -27.14
CA GLU A 336 2.19 -26.30 -26.39
C GLU A 336 2.27 -27.61 -27.22
N GLY A 337 2.55 -28.72 -26.52
CA GLY A 337 2.80 -30.01 -27.15
C GLY A 337 4.25 -30.22 -27.61
N THR A 338 5.03 -29.13 -27.78
CA THR A 338 6.44 -29.19 -28.20
C THR A 338 7.39 -28.74 -27.09
N ASP A 339 7.15 -27.56 -26.52
CA ASP A 339 8.01 -26.96 -25.50
C ASP A 339 7.50 -27.22 -24.08
N TYR A 340 6.19 -27.34 -23.93
CA TYR A 340 5.49 -27.64 -22.67
C TYR A 340 4.15 -28.31 -22.93
N THR A 341 3.53 -28.86 -21.88
CA THR A 341 2.13 -29.32 -21.88
C THR A 341 1.37 -28.71 -20.73
N VAL A 342 0.04 -28.59 -20.87
CA VAL A 342 -0.86 -28.12 -19.81
C VAL A 342 -1.94 -29.17 -19.58
N ALA A 343 -2.11 -29.61 -18.32
CA ALA A 343 -3.19 -30.46 -17.89
C ALA A 343 -3.67 -30.03 -16.49
N ASP A 344 -4.96 -29.69 -16.34
CA ASP A 344 -5.58 -29.31 -15.07
C ASP A 344 -4.81 -28.21 -14.30
N GLY A 345 -4.30 -27.20 -15.02
CA GLY A 345 -3.51 -26.12 -14.45
C GLY A 345 -2.07 -26.50 -14.08
N LYS A 346 -1.60 -27.67 -14.47
CA LYS A 346 -0.23 -28.15 -14.29
C LYS A 346 0.53 -28.05 -15.61
N ILE A 347 1.67 -27.38 -15.57
CA ILE A 347 2.54 -27.15 -16.72
C ILE A 347 3.76 -28.04 -16.59
N THR A 348 3.96 -28.95 -17.55
CA THR A 348 5.16 -29.77 -17.63
C THR A 348 6.07 -29.20 -18.71
N PHE A 349 7.30 -28.86 -18.39
CA PHE A 349 8.29 -28.39 -19.35
C PHE A 349 8.92 -29.53 -20.12
N LEU A 350 8.92 -29.43 -21.44
CA LEU A 350 9.47 -30.46 -22.34
C LEU A 350 10.84 -30.11 -22.90
N THR A 351 11.20 -28.83 -22.91
CA THR A 351 12.46 -28.32 -23.44
C THR A 351 13.15 -27.37 -22.46
N ALA A 352 14.50 -27.34 -22.49
CA ALA A 352 15.28 -26.40 -21.70
C ALA A 352 15.08 -24.96 -22.20
N GLN A 353 14.99 -24.02 -21.28
CA GLN A 353 14.76 -22.61 -21.55
C GLN A 353 15.54 -21.74 -20.56
N GLU A 354 16.25 -20.72 -21.01
CA GLU A 354 17.07 -19.85 -20.16
C GLU A 354 16.22 -18.95 -19.25
N ALA A 355 15.08 -18.45 -19.73
CA ALA A 355 14.18 -17.63 -18.95
C ALA A 355 12.76 -17.66 -19.55
N VAL A 356 11.80 -18.12 -18.78
CA VAL A 356 10.39 -18.19 -19.17
C VAL A 356 9.48 -17.68 -18.07
N TYR A 357 8.27 -17.31 -18.42
CA TYR A 357 7.17 -17.02 -17.50
C TYR A 357 5.86 -17.56 -18.08
N VAL A 358 4.90 -17.82 -17.19
CA VAL A 358 3.57 -18.30 -17.57
C VAL A 358 2.58 -17.16 -17.42
N THR A 359 1.77 -16.92 -18.45
CA THR A 359 0.61 -16.03 -18.37
C THR A 359 -0.65 -16.81 -18.05
N MET A 360 -1.54 -16.17 -17.30
CA MET A 360 -2.81 -16.72 -16.89
C MET A 360 -3.92 -15.76 -17.27
N SER A 361 -4.92 -16.22 -18.02
CA SER A 361 -6.05 -15.39 -18.44
C SER A 361 -7.37 -16.14 -18.24
N SER A 362 -8.41 -15.37 -17.93
CA SER A 362 -9.78 -15.88 -17.82
C SER A 362 -10.75 -14.85 -18.39
N ALA A 363 -11.75 -15.31 -19.12
CA ALA A 363 -12.80 -14.45 -19.64
C ALA A 363 -13.56 -13.69 -18.55
N LEU A 364 -13.61 -14.24 -17.34
CA LEU A 364 -14.23 -13.60 -16.18
C LEU A 364 -13.51 -12.30 -15.78
N TYR A 365 -12.18 -12.23 -15.97
CA TYR A 365 -11.35 -11.10 -15.55
C TYR A 365 -10.69 -10.42 -16.77
N SER A 366 -11.50 -9.77 -17.60
CA SER A 366 -11.11 -9.19 -18.88
C SER A 366 -10.11 -8.02 -18.82
N LYS A 367 -9.83 -7.44 -17.63
CA LYS A 367 -8.86 -6.35 -17.46
C LYS A 367 -7.40 -6.81 -17.44
N PHE A 368 -7.13 -8.11 -17.37
CA PHE A 368 -5.76 -8.64 -17.46
C PHE A 368 -5.27 -8.67 -18.91
N THR A 369 -5.00 -7.50 -19.49
CA THR A 369 -4.55 -7.34 -20.87
C THR A 369 -3.38 -6.36 -21.00
N GLY A 370 -2.65 -6.39 -22.08
CA GLY A 370 -1.55 -5.47 -22.35
C GLY A 370 -0.46 -5.50 -21.27
N THR A 371 -0.21 -4.37 -20.63
CA THR A 371 0.77 -4.26 -19.54
C THR A 371 0.27 -4.81 -18.20
N SER A 372 -1.03 -5.12 -18.11
CA SER A 372 -1.68 -5.65 -16.90
C SER A 372 -1.86 -7.16 -16.94
N ILE A 373 -1.22 -7.89 -17.86
CA ILE A 373 -1.30 -9.35 -17.95
C ILE A 373 -0.89 -9.97 -16.61
N TYR A 374 -1.73 -10.89 -16.10
CA TYR A 374 -1.41 -11.66 -14.92
C TYR A 374 -0.46 -12.80 -15.29
N LYS A 375 0.66 -12.90 -14.58
CA LYS A 375 1.73 -13.85 -14.90
C LYS A 375 2.54 -14.28 -13.69
N THR A 376 3.32 -15.33 -13.87
CA THR A 376 4.31 -15.77 -12.87
C THR A 376 5.55 -14.85 -12.86
N THR A 377 6.37 -14.96 -11.81
CA THR A 377 7.77 -14.55 -11.87
C THR A 377 8.50 -15.33 -12.98
N GLY A 378 9.65 -14.82 -13.42
CA GLY A 378 10.50 -15.54 -14.36
C GLY A 378 11.11 -16.78 -13.70
N THR A 379 11.36 -17.82 -14.51
CA THR A 379 12.04 -19.05 -14.10
C THR A 379 12.94 -19.57 -15.21
N LYS A 380 13.96 -20.34 -14.86
CA LYS A 380 14.81 -21.09 -15.79
C LYS A 380 14.31 -22.52 -15.87
N VAL A 381 14.35 -23.12 -17.05
CA VAL A 381 14.14 -24.54 -17.23
C VAL A 381 15.46 -25.17 -17.68
N GLU A 382 16.11 -25.84 -16.76
CA GLU A 382 17.39 -26.50 -17.00
C GLU A 382 17.18 -27.80 -17.80
N GLY A 383 18.08 -28.06 -18.73
CA GLY A 383 18.14 -29.35 -19.35
C GLY A 383 18.36 -30.41 -18.28
N SER A 384 17.68 -31.53 -18.40
CA SER A 384 17.98 -32.71 -17.56
C SER A 384 19.40 -33.14 -17.88
N THR A 385 20.37 -32.70 -17.08
CA THR A 385 21.77 -33.22 -17.15
C THR A 385 21.89 -34.57 -16.45
N ASP A 386 20.92 -34.93 -15.65
CA ASP A 386 20.79 -36.20 -15.00
C ASP A 386 19.78 -37.06 -15.75
N ILE A 387 20.24 -37.76 -16.78
CA ILE A 387 19.67 -39.06 -17.05
C ILE A 387 20.24 -39.99 -15.97
N ASN A 388 19.70 -39.83 -14.76
CA ASN A 388 19.79 -40.88 -13.76
C ASN A 388 19.24 -42.13 -14.40
N ALA A 389 20.05 -43.17 -14.42
CA ALA A 389 19.80 -44.49 -14.98
C ALA A 389 18.29 -44.82 -15.05
N VAL A 390 17.69 -44.75 -16.24
CA VAL A 390 16.31 -45.15 -16.42
C VAL A 390 16.26 -46.68 -16.26
N THR A 391 15.65 -47.14 -15.18
CA THR A 391 15.50 -48.54 -14.90
C THR A 391 14.21 -49.03 -15.53
N ALA A 392 14.31 -49.68 -16.67
CA ALA A 392 13.22 -50.50 -17.21
C ALA A 392 13.60 -51.98 -17.01
N GLN A 393 12.88 -52.70 -16.15
CA GLN A 393 13.07 -54.15 -15.91
C GLN A 393 14.50 -54.56 -15.49
N GLY A 394 15.17 -53.78 -14.62
CA GLY A 394 16.52 -54.11 -14.17
C GLY A 394 17.66 -53.61 -15.07
N VAL A 395 17.35 -53.05 -16.24
CA VAL A 395 18.34 -52.44 -17.13
C VAL A 395 18.56 -50.98 -16.74
N LYS A 396 19.81 -50.56 -16.61
CA LYS A 396 20.23 -49.17 -16.38
C LYS A 396 20.89 -48.62 -17.62
N ILE A 397 20.46 -47.44 -18.06
CA ILE A 397 21.09 -46.70 -19.15
C ILE A 397 21.69 -45.42 -18.57
N SER A 398 22.96 -45.17 -18.84
CA SER A 398 23.68 -43.96 -18.46
C SER A 398 24.45 -43.38 -19.64
N THR A 399 24.72 -42.09 -19.60
CA THR A 399 25.47 -41.38 -20.64
C THR A 399 26.67 -40.68 -20.03
N ALA A 400 27.81 -40.73 -20.67
CA ALA A 400 29.02 -39.98 -20.28
C ALA A 400 29.85 -39.61 -21.51
N GLY A 401 30.14 -38.33 -21.68
CA GLY A 401 30.89 -37.86 -22.85
C GLY A 401 30.13 -38.13 -24.16
N ASN A 402 30.67 -38.96 -25.02
CA ASN A 402 30.08 -39.40 -26.28
C ASN A 402 29.62 -40.87 -26.22
N GLU A 403 29.36 -41.40 -25.03
CA GLU A 403 29.04 -42.79 -24.82
C GLU A 403 27.69 -43.00 -24.13
N ILE A 404 26.91 -43.96 -24.64
CA ILE A 404 25.69 -44.50 -24.03
C ILE A 404 26.05 -45.83 -23.44
N SER A 405 26.03 -45.97 -22.13
CA SER A 405 26.31 -47.19 -21.39
C SER A 405 25.00 -47.85 -20.95
N ILE A 406 24.81 -49.11 -21.30
CA ILE A 406 23.61 -49.89 -20.96
C ILE A 406 24.07 -51.06 -20.09
N SER A 407 23.50 -51.23 -18.91
CA SER A 407 23.84 -52.31 -17.97
C SER A 407 22.60 -53.06 -17.49
N GLY A 408 22.77 -54.31 -17.08
CA GLY A 408 21.64 -55.17 -16.64
C GLY A 408 20.92 -55.87 -17.81
N LEU A 409 21.52 -55.94 -18.98
CA LEU A 409 21.02 -56.72 -20.12
C LEU A 409 21.10 -58.22 -19.84
N SER A 410 20.13 -58.96 -20.38
CA SER A 410 20.14 -60.41 -20.47
C SER A 410 20.72 -60.81 -21.81
N GLN A 411 21.36 -61.97 -21.85
CA GLN A 411 21.86 -62.54 -23.10
C GLN A 411 20.70 -62.78 -24.12
N GLY A 412 20.86 -62.17 -25.31
CA GLY A 412 19.84 -62.19 -26.35
C GLY A 412 18.90 -61.03 -26.41
N ASP A 413 18.96 -60.11 -25.45
CA ASP A 413 18.14 -58.83 -25.49
C ASP A 413 18.40 -58.08 -26.79
N ALA A 414 17.35 -57.76 -27.54
CA ALA A 414 17.44 -56.95 -28.74
C ALA A 414 17.53 -55.47 -28.39
N VAL A 415 18.67 -54.84 -28.70
CA VAL A 415 18.96 -53.45 -28.39
C VAL A 415 19.07 -52.63 -29.66
N THR A 416 18.31 -51.55 -29.76
CA THR A 416 18.40 -50.58 -30.85
C THR A 416 18.61 -49.19 -30.25
N VAL A 417 19.58 -48.46 -30.74
CA VAL A 417 19.83 -47.04 -30.44
C VAL A 417 19.65 -46.25 -31.71
N ALA A 418 18.69 -45.31 -31.71
CA ALA A 418 18.41 -44.43 -32.86
C ALA A 418 18.33 -42.96 -32.43
N ASN A 419 18.71 -42.06 -33.29
CA ASN A 419 18.47 -40.62 -33.06
C ASN A 419 17.00 -40.27 -33.26
N LEU A 420 16.58 -39.06 -32.85
CA LEU A 420 15.18 -38.61 -33.03
C LEU A 420 14.72 -38.52 -34.50
N GLY A 421 15.64 -38.41 -35.45
CA GLY A 421 15.32 -38.46 -36.90
C GLY A 421 15.11 -39.87 -37.41
N GLY A 422 15.17 -40.89 -36.54
CA GLY A 422 14.97 -42.32 -36.90
C GLY A 422 16.22 -43.01 -37.44
N ALA A 423 17.36 -42.33 -37.55
CA ALA A 423 18.60 -42.98 -37.98
C ALA A 423 19.15 -43.89 -36.87
N VAL A 424 19.34 -45.18 -37.17
CA VAL A 424 19.86 -46.17 -36.24
C VAL A 424 21.36 -46.01 -36.09
N VAL A 425 21.82 -45.82 -34.85
CA VAL A 425 23.23 -45.67 -34.46
C VAL A 425 23.84 -47.02 -34.08
N ALA A 426 23.04 -47.85 -33.41
CA ALA A 426 23.41 -49.24 -33.06
C ALA A 426 22.20 -50.13 -33.05
N ASN A 427 22.39 -51.38 -33.50
CA ASN A 427 21.39 -52.46 -33.44
C ASN A 427 22.10 -53.78 -33.23
N PHE A 428 21.86 -54.44 -32.10
CA PHE A 428 22.54 -55.68 -31.75
C PHE A 428 21.70 -56.51 -30.77
N HIS A 429 22.06 -57.80 -30.64
CA HIS A 429 21.60 -58.62 -29.53
C HIS A 429 22.69 -58.67 -28.45
N ALA A 430 22.28 -58.49 -27.19
CA ALA A 430 23.21 -58.42 -26.07
C ALA A 430 23.90 -59.84 -25.89
N ASN A 431 25.21 -59.84 -25.82
CA ASN A 431 26.05 -60.95 -25.52
C ASN A 431 26.69 -60.87 -24.11
N SER A 432 26.44 -59.79 -23.40
CA SER A 432 26.87 -59.55 -22.02
C SER A 432 25.85 -58.69 -21.31
N SER A 433 25.99 -58.59 -19.97
CA SER A 433 25.13 -57.71 -19.14
C SER A 433 25.37 -56.22 -19.34
N ASN A 434 26.41 -55.86 -20.10
CA ASN A 434 26.76 -54.45 -20.35
C ASN A 434 27.01 -54.26 -21.86
N ALA A 435 26.58 -53.09 -22.37
CA ALA A 435 26.87 -52.64 -23.71
C ALA A 435 27.24 -51.14 -23.70
N HIS A 436 28.11 -50.75 -24.62
CA HIS A 436 28.55 -49.35 -24.79
C HIS A 436 28.37 -48.97 -26.25
N VAL A 437 27.68 -47.83 -26.48
CA VAL A 437 27.43 -47.29 -27.82
C VAL A 437 28.00 -45.89 -27.91
N GLN A 438 28.94 -45.69 -28.85
CA GLN A 438 29.49 -44.38 -29.14
C GLN A 438 28.53 -43.61 -30.03
N ALA A 439 28.18 -42.38 -29.66
CA ALA A 439 27.29 -41.52 -30.40
C ALA A 439 27.66 -40.03 -30.23
N ALA A 440 27.32 -39.21 -31.19
CA ALA A 440 27.50 -37.75 -31.08
C ALA A 440 26.52 -37.17 -30.06
N LYS A 441 26.81 -35.98 -29.54
CA LYS A 441 25.84 -35.29 -28.66
C LYS A 441 24.50 -35.11 -29.36
N GLY A 442 23.41 -35.49 -28.69
CA GLY A 442 22.06 -35.41 -29.23
C GLY A 442 21.05 -36.21 -28.42
N LEU A 443 19.84 -36.27 -28.93
CA LEU A 443 18.74 -37.02 -28.33
C LEU A 443 18.61 -38.37 -29.04
N TYR A 444 18.51 -39.44 -28.26
CA TYR A 444 18.43 -40.82 -28.74
C TYR A 444 17.26 -41.55 -28.13
N ILE A 445 16.77 -42.54 -28.84
CA ILE A 445 15.83 -43.56 -28.37
C ILE A 445 16.60 -44.85 -28.25
N VAL A 446 16.71 -45.38 -27.03
CA VAL A 446 17.22 -46.73 -26.78
C VAL A 446 16.03 -47.66 -26.61
N SER A 447 15.89 -48.63 -27.50
CA SER A 447 14.86 -49.65 -27.41
C SER A 447 15.49 -50.98 -26.99
N ILE A 448 14.92 -51.64 -26.00
CA ILE A 448 15.33 -52.97 -25.53
C ILE A 448 14.09 -53.88 -25.56
N ASN A 449 14.16 -54.92 -26.37
CA ASN A 449 13.02 -55.83 -26.59
C ASN A 449 11.72 -55.10 -26.93
N GLY A 450 11.80 -54.04 -27.75
CA GLY A 450 10.65 -53.24 -28.17
C GLY A 450 10.16 -52.20 -27.17
N LYS A 451 10.75 -52.11 -25.98
CA LYS A 451 10.48 -51.04 -25.01
C LYS A 451 11.47 -49.89 -25.21
N ALA A 452 10.98 -48.76 -25.60
CA ALA A 452 11.79 -47.59 -25.97
C ALA A 452 11.94 -46.59 -24.81
N ILE A 453 13.15 -46.08 -24.63
CA ILE A 453 13.51 -45.04 -23.65
C ILE A 453 14.23 -43.93 -24.41
N LYS A 454 13.81 -42.70 -24.19
CA LYS A 454 14.46 -41.49 -24.75
C LYS A 454 15.57 -41.05 -23.81
N ILE A 455 16.76 -40.82 -24.38
CA ILE A 455 17.94 -40.34 -23.65
C ILE A 455 18.58 -39.16 -24.36
N ALA A 456 19.33 -38.33 -23.63
CA ALA A 456 20.19 -37.30 -24.17
C ALA A 456 21.67 -37.66 -23.93
N LEU A 457 22.53 -37.36 -24.89
CA LEU A 457 23.99 -37.57 -24.86
C LEU A 457 24.70 -36.21 -25.00
#